data_b0b8259470f252141225847e8b1f1d50
#
_entry.id   b0b8259470f252141225847e8b1f1d50
#
_cell.length_a   1.000
_cell.length_b   1.000
_cell.length_c   1.000
_cell.angle_alpha   90.00
_cell.angle_beta   90.00
_cell.angle_gamma   90.00
#
_symmetry.space_group_name_H-M   'P 1'
#
loop_
_entity.id
_entity.type
_entity.pdbx_description
1 polymer ?
#
loop_
_entity_poly.entity_id
_entity_poly.type
_entity_poly.pdbx_seq_one_letter_code
_entity_poly.pdbx_strand_id
1 'polypeptide(L)'
;MRKIFCLAVLAFSLNAEEIFNLSIKDALESEAAKKYILPNVKVEFGSGYDGERIVVGATASRKQKGDMSEKVQKCQMAFLDAVNAFQRRNQREGGTKAVNIVSFLYGKEFSSKTEFQCLYTNKFTVRLRGDIAK
;
A
#
# COMPACT_ATOMS: atom_id res chain seq x y z
N MET A 1 -3.38 -49.39 -4.57
CA MET A 1 -3.62 -48.85 -4.46
C MET A 1 -3.53 -47.73 -3.96
N ARG A 2 -3.39 -47.15 -3.52
CA ARG A 2 -3.37 -46.29 -2.92
C ARG A 2 -2.94 -45.04 -3.35
N LYS A 3 -2.63 -44.64 -4.02
CA LYS A 3 -2.11 -43.62 -4.55
C LYS A 3 -2.95 -42.55 -4.82
N ILE A 4 -3.99 -42.45 -4.59
CA ILE A 4 -4.82 -41.53 -4.99
C ILE A 4 -4.90 -40.32 -4.22
N PHE A 5 -4.65 -40.29 -3.05
CA PHE A 5 -4.86 -39.25 -2.28
C PHE A 5 -4.16 -38.02 -2.62
N CYS A 6 -3.21 -38.00 -3.33
CA CYS A 6 -2.45 -36.82 -3.52
C CYS A 6 -3.22 -35.72 -4.21
N LEU A 7 -4.28 -36.02 -4.82
CA LEU A 7 -4.92 -34.99 -5.49
C LEU A 7 -5.51 -33.93 -4.68
N ALA A 8 -5.96 -34.26 -3.59
CA ALA A 8 -6.66 -33.33 -2.78
C ALA A 8 -5.90 -32.08 -2.50
N VAL A 9 -4.66 -32.21 -2.47
CA VAL A 9 -3.85 -31.12 -2.09
C VAL A 9 -3.88 -29.96 -3.04
N LEU A 10 -4.05 -30.23 -4.27
CA LEU A 10 -4.02 -29.22 -5.25
C LEU A 10 -5.09 -28.19 -5.10
N ALA A 11 -6.19 -28.57 -4.62
CA ALA A 11 -7.30 -27.67 -4.54
C ALA A 11 -7.03 -26.42 -3.76
N PHE A 12 -6.15 -26.50 -2.81
CA PHE A 12 -5.91 -25.38 -2.00
C PHE A 12 -5.17 -24.28 -2.65
N SER A 13 -4.27 -24.56 -3.51
CA SER A 13 -3.46 -23.54 -4.10
C SER A 13 -4.31 -22.60 -4.93
N LEU A 14 -5.50 -23.00 -5.30
CA LEU A 14 -6.35 -22.18 -6.11
C LEU A 14 -6.85 -20.96 -5.36
N ASN A 15 -6.86 -21.03 -4.06
CA ASN A 15 -7.37 -19.93 -3.28
C ASN A 15 -6.28 -19.08 -2.69
N ALA A 16 -5.07 -19.29 -3.11
CA ALA A 16 -3.96 -18.56 -2.54
C ALA A 16 -4.06 -17.09 -2.88
N GLU A 17 -3.75 -16.26 -1.93
CA GLU A 17 -3.65 -14.83 -2.12
C GLU A 17 -2.33 -14.52 -2.81
N GLU A 18 -2.29 -13.40 -3.49
CA GLU A 18 -1.06 -12.97 -4.13
C GLU A 18 -0.67 -11.59 -3.65
N ILE A 19 0.61 -11.40 -3.36
CA ILE A 19 1.15 -10.11 -2.98
C ILE A 19 2.13 -9.68 -4.07
N PHE A 20 1.92 -8.47 -4.57
CA PHE A 20 2.79 -7.90 -5.60
C PHE A 20 3.59 -6.76 -5.02
N ASN A 21 4.86 -6.67 -5.40
CA ASN A 21 5.69 -5.53 -5.05
C ASN A 21 5.78 -4.65 -6.30
N LEU A 22 5.36 -3.41 -6.17
CA LEU A 22 5.30 -2.50 -7.30
C LEU A 22 6.05 -1.21 -7.01
N SER A 23 6.44 -0.51 -8.07
CA SER A 23 7.26 0.70 -7.97
C SER A 23 6.46 1.88 -7.43
N ILE A 24 6.96 2.50 -6.37
CA ILE A 24 6.41 3.74 -5.85
C ILE A 24 6.57 4.85 -6.88
N LYS A 25 7.73 4.94 -7.50
CA LYS A 25 7.99 5.97 -8.48
C LYS A 25 7.02 5.89 -9.64
N ASP A 26 6.78 4.69 -10.16
CA ASP A 26 5.85 4.52 -11.26
C ASP A 26 4.43 4.93 -10.87
N ALA A 27 4.02 4.62 -9.65
CA ALA A 27 2.70 5.03 -9.18
C ALA A 27 2.60 6.55 -9.08
N LEU A 28 3.62 7.20 -8.55
CA LEU A 28 3.60 8.65 -8.39
C LEU A 28 3.67 9.38 -9.74
N GLU A 29 4.18 8.74 -10.77
CA GLU A 29 4.25 9.31 -12.11
C GLU A 29 3.08 8.90 -12.99
N SER A 30 2.16 8.10 -12.50
CA SER A 30 1.02 7.64 -13.28
C SER A 30 -0.03 8.74 -13.42
N GLU A 31 -0.94 8.57 -14.38
CA GLU A 31 -2.03 9.49 -14.56
C GLU A 31 -2.91 9.61 -13.32
N ALA A 32 -3.12 8.49 -12.63
CA ALA A 32 -3.94 8.48 -11.44
C ALA A 32 -3.38 9.37 -10.33
N ALA A 33 -2.07 9.57 -10.32
CA ALA A 33 -1.45 10.42 -9.29
C ALA A 33 -2.02 11.84 -9.31
N LYS A 34 -2.37 12.33 -10.46
CA LYS A 34 -2.93 13.69 -10.59
C LYS A 34 -4.24 13.81 -9.82
N LYS A 35 -4.97 12.71 -9.72
CA LYS A 35 -6.25 12.71 -9.04
C LYS A 35 -6.10 12.61 -7.52
N TYR A 36 -5.12 11.86 -7.06
CA TYR A 36 -5.03 11.54 -5.63
C TYR A 36 -4.00 12.35 -4.86
N ILE A 37 -2.89 12.70 -5.48
CA ILE A 37 -1.77 13.28 -4.72
C ILE A 37 -1.92 14.78 -4.58
N LEU A 38 -1.83 15.26 -3.34
CA LEU A 38 -1.91 16.68 -3.05
C LEU A 38 -0.53 17.30 -3.22
N PRO A 39 -0.40 18.38 -3.96
CA PRO A 39 0.92 18.94 -4.26
C PRO A 39 1.62 19.59 -3.08
N ASN A 40 0.87 19.98 -2.05
CA ASN A 40 1.44 20.76 -0.97
C ASN A 40 1.88 19.95 0.24
N VAL A 41 1.70 18.64 0.23
CA VAL A 41 2.04 17.80 1.38
C VAL A 41 3.10 16.80 0.97
N LYS A 42 4.29 16.96 1.52
CA LYS A 42 5.41 16.09 1.21
C LYS A 42 5.22 14.72 1.83
N VAL A 43 5.61 13.68 1.11
CA VAL A 43 5.57 12.32 1.64
C VAL A 43 6.95 11.68 1.50
N GLU A 44 7.34 10.88 2.48
CA GLU A 44 8.60 10.15 2.47
C GLU A 44 8.32 8.68 2.79
N PHE A 45 8.89 7.80 1.98
CA PHE A 45 8.65 6.37 2.10
C PHE A 45 9.82 5.65 2.75
N GLY A 46 9.52 4.55 3.43
CA GLY A 46 10.51 3.78 4.16
C GLY A 46 10.71 4.31 5.56
N SER A 47 11.07 3.42 6.48
CA SER A 47 11.33 3.80 7.87
C SER A 47 12.65 4.54 7.99
N GLY A 48 12.90 5.15 9.14
CA GLY A 48 14.16 5.80 9.39
C GLY A 48 14.10 7.28 9.71
N TYR A 49 12.92 7.90 9.52
CA TYR A 49 12.79 9.30 9.92
C TYR A 49 12.71 9.36 11.45
N ASP A 50 13.58 10.12 12.07
CA ASP A 50 13.61 10.22 13.53
C ASP A 50 13.37 11.63 14.05
N GLY A 51 12.89 12.53 13.21
CA GLY A 51 12.54 13.88 13.65
C GLY A 51 11.25 13.89 14.45
N GLU A 52 10.80 15.09 14.77
CA GLU A 52 9.59 15.26 15.57
C GLU A 52 8.36 14.76 14.83
N ARG A 53 7.52 14.01 15.52
CA ARG A 53 6.28 13.47 14.93
C ARG A 53 5.11 13.82 15.84
N ILE A 54 4.02 14.22 15.23
CA ILE A 54 2.82 14.57 15.98
C ILE A 54 1.79 13.44 15.95
N VAL A 55 1.90 12.52 14.99
CA VAL A 55 1.09 11.31 14.98
C VAL A 55 2.01 10.15 14.61
N VAL A 56 1.96 9.07 15.37
CA VAL A 56 2.79 7.89 15.11
C VAL A 56 1.88 6.69 14.85
N GLY A 57 2.17 5.96 13.80
CA GLY A 57 1.49 4.70 13.53
C GLY A 57 0.08 4.82 12.99
N ALA A 58 -0.18 5.87 12.22
CA ALA A 58 -1.45 5.96 11.51
C ALA A 58 -1.49 4.92 10.39
N THR A 59 -2.67 4.39 10.09
CA THR A 59 -2.82 3.42 9.01
C THR A 59 -3.87 3.88 8.02
N ALA A 60 -3.71 3.45 6.77
CA ALA A 60 -4.70 3.67 5.73
C ALA A 60 -4.79 2.41 4.88
N SER A 61 -5.99 1.91 4.68
CA SER A 61 -6.23 0.73 3.87
C SER A 61 -7.21 1.10 2.76
N ARG A 62 -6.87 0.79 1.52
CA ARG A 62 -7.70 1.13 0.35
C ARG A 62 -7.81 -0.07 -0.57
N LYS A 63 -8.96 -0.20 -1.22
CA LYS A 63 -9.24 -1.33 -2.09
C LYS A 63 -9.76 -0.85 -3.43
N GLN A 64 -9.46 -1.62 -4.47
CA GLN A 64 -9.97 -1.37 -5.81
C GLN A 64 -10.48 -2.68 -6.38
N LYS A 65 -11.66 -2.64 -7.01
CA LYS A 65 -12.18 -3.79 -7.72
C LYS A 65 -11.53 -3.86 -9.08
N GLY A 66 -11.32 -5.05 -9.57
CA GLY A 66 -10.77 -5.26 -10.90
C GLY A 66 -10.30 -6.68 -11.05
N ASP A 67 -9.98 -7.06 -12.27
CA ASP A 67 -9.44 -8.40 -12.49
C ASP A 67 -7.92 -8.30 -12.68
N MET A 68 -7.29 -9.45 -12.79
CA MET A 68 -5.84 -9.52 -12.80
C MET A 68 -5.18 -8.78 -13.98
N SER A 69 -5.92 -8.57 -15.08
CA SER A 69 -5.38 -7.83 -16.21
C SER A 69 -5.20 -6.35 -15.87
N GLU A 70 -5.87 -5.87 -14.82
CA GLU A 70 -5.79 -4.49 -14.39
C GLU A 70 -4.89 -4.32 -13.17
N LYS A 71 -4.12 -5.33 -12.84
CA LYS A 71 -3.34 -5.39 -11.61
C LYS A 71 -2.53 -4.11 -11.32
N VAL A 72 -1.71 -3.70 -12.25
CA VAL A 72 -0.82 -2.57 -12.00
C VAL A 72 -1.64 -1.29 -11.78
N GLN A 73 -2.60 -1.03 -12.63
CA GLN A 73 -3.41 0.17 -12.54
C GLN A 73 -4.20 0.22 -11.23
N LYS A 74 -4.84 -0.89 -10.86
CA LYS A 74 -5.67 -0.90 -9.66
C LYS A 74 -4.84 -0.84 -8.39
N CYS A 75 -3.70 -1.50 -8.37
CA CYS A 75 -2.78 -1.40 -7.25
C CYS A 75 -2.26 0.03 -7.10
N GLN A 76 -1.93 0.69 -8.20
CA GLN A 76 -1.48 2.08 -8.14
C GLN A 76 -2.58 2.98 -7.61
N MET A 77 -3.82 2.80 -8.04
CA MET A 77 -4.93 3.61 -7.55
C MET A 77 -5.14 3.42 -6.05
N ALA A 78 -5.10 2.17 -5.57
CA ALA A 78 -5.25 1.90 -4.14
C ALA A 78 -4.11 2.53 -3.34
N PHE A 79 -2.89 2.43 -3.84
CA PHE A 79 -1.73 3.01 -3.20
C PHE A 79 -1.85 4.54 -3.11
N LEU A 80 -2.18 5.17 -4.23
CA LEU A 80 -2.29 6.62 -4.28
C LEU A 80 -3.41 7.15 -3.39
N ASP A 81 -4.51 6.41 -3.31
CA ASP A 81 -5.61 6.75 -2.43
C ASP A 81 -5.17 6.66 -0.96
N ALA A 82 -4.39 5.63 -0.62
CA ALA A 82 -3.87 5.49 0.74
C ALA A 82 -2.88 6.62 1.07
N VAL A 83 -2.02 7.00 0.13
CA VAL A 83 -1.11 8.12 0.33
C VAL A 83 -1.90 9.41 0.53
N ASN A 84 -2.96 9.61 -0.26
CA ASN A 84 -3.82 10.78 -0.10
C ASN A 84 -4.38 10.85 1.32
N ALA A 85 -4.74 9.72 1.90
CA ALA A 85 -5.26 9.69 3.26
C ALA A 85 -4.24 10.23 4.26
N PHE A 86 -2.96 9.91 4.09
CA PHE A 86 -1.91 10.46 4.94
C PHE A 86 -1.73 11.95 4.71
N GLN A 87 -1.81 12.39 3.46
CA GLN A 87 -1.68 13.80 3.15
C GLN A 87 -2.82 14.62 3.78
N ARG A 88 -4.04 14.09 3.74
CA ARG A 88 -5.18 14.74 4.36
C ARG A 88 -5.05 14.76 5.87
N ARG A 89 -4.59 13.67 6.46
CA ARG A 89 -4.35 13.61 7.89
C ARG A 89 -3.32 14.66 8.29
N ASN A 90 -2.28 14.80 7.48
CA ASN A 90 -1.24 15.78 7.70
C ASN A 90 -1.84 17.18 7.79
N GLN A 91 -2.71 17.52 6.86
CA GLN A 91 -3.36 18.84 6.86
C GLN A 91 -4.21 19.05 8.12
N ARG A 92 -4.95 18.03 8.53
CA ARG A 92 -5.81 18.15 9.70
C ARG A 92 -5.03 18.31 10.99
N GLU A 93 -3.88 17.65 11.08
CA GLU A 93 -3.08 17.66 12.31
C GLU A 93 -2.08 18.82 12.36
N GLY A 94 -1.99 19.62 11.32
CA GLY A 94 -1.05 20.72 11.29
C GLY A 94 0.39 20.29 11.08
N GLY A 95 0.61 19.16 10.43
CA GLY A 95 1.95 18.70 10.10
C GLY A 95 2.48 19.31 8.83
N THR A 96 3.75 19.05 8.53
CA THR A 96 4.39 19.55 7.33
C THR A 96 4.67 18.42 6.33
N LYS A 97 4.72 17.17 6.80
CA LYS A 97 4.97 16.04 5.91
C LYS A 97 4.53 14.74 6.55
N ALA A 98 4.26 13.75 5.70
CA ALA A 98 3.98 12.39 6.14
C ALA A 98 5.25 11.57 5.90
N VAL A 99 5.69 10.84 6.90
CA VAL A 99 6.98 10.15 6.87
C VAL A 99 6.86 8.71 7.35
N ASN A 100 7.92 7.94 7.18
CA ASN A 100 7.96 6.54 7.61
C ASN A 100 6.81 5.73 7.00
N ILE A 101 6.41 6.06 5.78
CA ILE A 101 5.31 5.35 5.15
C ILE A 101 5.81 4.01 4.64
N VAL A 102 5.21 2.94 5.15
CA VAL A 102 5.59 1.57 4.80
C VAL A 102 4.34 0.76 4.49
N SER A 103 4.50 -0.32 3.74
CA SER A 103 3.40 -1.25 3.54
C SER A 103 3.18 -2.06 4.82
N PHE A 104 1.93 -2.36 5.12
CA PHE A 104 1.58 -2.95 6.40
C PHE A 104 0.48 -4.00 6.28
N LEU A 105 0.57 -4.86 5.29
CA LEU A 105 -0.40 -5.93 5.06
C LEU A 105 -0.33 -6.93 6.21
N TYR A 106 -1.49 -7.30 6.74
CA TYR A 106 -1.59 -8.25 7.85
C TYR A 106 -0.80 -7.81 9.09
N GLY A 107 -0.59 -6.50 9.25
CA GLY A 107 0.17 -6.01 10.39
C GLY A 107 1.66 -6.26 10.29
N LYS A 108 2.16 -6.61 9.10
CA LYS A 108 3.58 -6.86 8.90
C LYS A 108 4.21 -5.72 8.13
N GLU A 109 5.23 -5.14 8.70
CA GLU A 109 5.91 -4.02 8.06
C GLU A 109 6.77 -4.47 6.90
N PHE A 110 6.60 -3.83 5.76
CA PHE A 110 7.50 -3.96 4.63
C PHE A 110 7.99 -2.56 4.33
N SER A 111 9.22 -2.28 4.74
CA SER A 111 9.80 -0.96 4.60
C SER A 111 10.65 -0.88 3.37
N SER A 112 10.33 0.05 2.48
CA SER A 112 11.08 0.25 1.25
C SER A 112 10.89 1.68 0.80
N LYS A 113 11.95 2.26 0.24
CA LYS A 113 11.87 3.59 -0.35
C LYS A 113 11.45 3.54 -1.80
N THR A 114 11.42 2.36 -2.39
CA THR A 114 11.18 2.21 -3.82
C THR A 114 9.97 1.37 -4.18
N GLU A 115 9.49 0.52 -3.28
CA GLU A 115 8.38 -0.39 -3.59
C GLU A 115 7.30 -0.37 -2.53
N PHE A 116 6.08 -0.65 -2.95
CA PHE A 116 4.97 -0.89 -2.05
C PHE A 116 4.36 -2.26 -2.37
N GLN A 117 3.64 -2.81 -1.41
CA GLN A 117 2.98 -4.10 -1.57
C GLN A 117 1.48 -3.91 -1.85
N CYS A 118 0.96 -4.76 -2.72
CA CYS A 118 -0.45 -4.79 -3.07
C CYS A 118 -0.93 -6.23 -2.99
N LEU A 119 -2.00 -6.46 -2.27
CA LEU A 119 -2.57 -7.78 -2.06
C LEU A 119 -3.76 -7.99 -2.98
N TYR A 120 -3.79 -9.12 -3.68
CA TYR A 120 -4.96 -9.50 -4.45
C TYR A 120 -5.63 -10.72 -3.83
N THR A 121 -6.91 -10.57 -3.53
CA THR A 121 -7.75 -11.70 -3.17
C THR A 121 -8.87 -11.75 -4.19
N ASN A 122 -9.92 -11.00 -4.01
CA ASN A 122 -10.92 -10.74 -5.05
C ASN A 122 -10.95 -9.24 -5.34
N LYS A 123 -10.13 -8.49 -4.65
CA LYS A 123 -9.92 -7.05 -4.84
C LYS A 123 -8.46 -6.77 -4.61
N PHE A 124 -8.01 -5.63 -5.11
CA PHE A 124 -6.64 -5.18 -4.88
C PHE A 124 -6.61 -4.29 -3.65
N THR A 125 -5.82 -4.66 -2.66
CA THR A 125 -5.75 -3.94 -1.38
C THR A 125 -4.34 -3.44 -1.13
N VAL A 126 -4.24 -2.17 -0.75
CA VAL A 126 -2.99 -1.60 -0.26
C VAL A 126 -3.27 -1.10 1.15
N ARG A 127 -2.41 -1.47 2.08
CA ARG A 127 -2.48 -0.98 3.45
C ARG A 127 -1.14 -0.37 3.80
N LEU A 128 -1.16 0.87 4.24
CA LEU A 128 0.05 1.59 4.62
C LEU A 128 -0.02 2.01 6.07
N ARG A 129 1.15 2.13 6.68
CA ARG A 129 1.30 2.71 8.01
C ARG A 129 2.31 3.82 7.89
N GLY A 130 2.13 4.88 8.63
CA GLY A 130 3.06 6.01 8.56
C GLY A 130 2.85 6.97 9.70
N ASP A 131 3.67 8.01 9.72
CA ASP A 131 3.67 9.02 10.77
C ASP A 131 3.45 10.40 10.16
N ILE A 132 2.94 11.31 10.98
CA ILE A 132 2.80 12.71 10.58
C ILE A 132 3.88 13.49 11.33
N ALA A 133 4.66 14.25 10.60
CA ALA A 133 5.78 15.00 11.16
C ALA A 133 5.55 16.51 11.07
N LYS A 134 6.28 17.22 11.89
CA LYS A 134 6.18 18.65 11.89
C LYS A 134 7.40 19.30 11.27
#